data_2f4323f9bf3a274ab2c35a2e07bf558d
#
_entry.id   2f4323f9bf3a274ab2c35a2e07bf558d
#
_cell.length_a   1.000
_cell.length_b   1.000
_cell.length_c   1.000
_cell.angle_alpha   90.00
_cell.angle_beta   90.00
_cell.angle_gamma   90.00
#
_symmetry.space_group_name_H-M   'P 1'
#
loop_
_entity.id
_entity.type
_entity.pdbx_description
1 polymer ?
#
loop_
_entity_poly.entity_id
_entity_poly.type
_entity_poly.pdbx_seq_one_letter_code
_entity_poly.pdbx_strand_id
1 'polypeptide(L)'
;VSHPSAWQTHRQYAATAARWTADRWAKESDRRRTLRATRKPLVRDARAALAQAQATDPQKVTSLVHRAERELATAKRRVPDPMWLFASKAALATAAAGYVGLPLVPGRVWMWAAVAVGVAVAGAVLWALLHRPAASPIEPTAEERDLLKRLQPEHWREHAEQRGLAGTLTGRPRLTESGIVVAVRLDGQWTATKLRGSEDHIRALLGARTGLRLQIKAGKQGGWAELTLRTRSAADGDDLLWAPERRSLGIDTVTGEHVAVALGERLLIAGRSGAGKSVASRPLLFDASEGDTNALVIIDLKRVEGRLWDHRARVASTPEEVIAVVDEVEAEMHDRLNVLPKGQDTWGPTADRPRITVVVDEGAEVVTAADKVPFPEEDGDGKTKVRTRSALPGLESIARMGRAACIDLWWMTQKPTIGDGVPKQIAPQISTSICLAVRTPAEARVVLGEDAQAKGWNADELPAPGVALIRDGKRGPDPVKVRYMDKAVVIALPDQPIWSRTTTPATATGAPTLTLVKPSAAAPVVAAVDGTDARILDAIETAAAPVRQKDLAETTGLSKGTVSKAVKRLTDTGHITRQPDGGLTADKAA
;
A
#
# COMPACT_ATOMS: atom_id res chain seq x y z
N VAL A 1 -12.90 45.52 36.04
CA VAL A 1 -12.33 44.22 35.56
C VAL A 1 -12.21 43.35 36.81
N SER A 2 -13.17 42.42 37.01
CA SER A 2 -13.17 41.53 38.16
C SER A 2 -12.09 40.45 37.96
N HIS A 3 -11.11 40.39 38.85
CA HIS A 3 -10.13 39.32 38.90
C HIS A 3 -10.82 37.98 39.19
N PRO A 4 -10.51 36.92 38.42
CA PRO A 4 -11.06 35.59 38.71
C PRO A 4 -10.63 35.14 40.10
N SER A 5 -11.55 34.56 40.87
CA SER A 5 -11.26 34.06 42.22
C SER A 5 -10.18 32.98 42.15
N ALA A 6 -9.32 32.87 43.17
CA ALA A 6 -8.25 31.86 43.25
C ALA A 6 -8.78 30.45 42.98
N TRP A 7 -10.04 30.16 43.35
CA TRP A 7 -10.71 28.88 43.12
C TRP A 7 -11.01 28.63 41.63
N GLN A 8 -11.37 29.66 40.85
CA GLN A 8 -11.58 29.56 39.39
C GLN A 8 -10.27 29.29 38.65
N THR A 9 -9.20 29.91 39.08
CA THR A 9 -7.85 29.73 38.55
C THR A 9 -7.36 28.29 38.83
N HIS A 10 -7.55 27.76 40.04
CA HIS A 10 -7.21 26.35 40.37
C HIS A 10 -8.01 25.35 39.57
N ARG A 11 -9.30 25.60 39.33
CA ARG A 11 -10.14 24.73 38.47
C ARG A 11 -9.66 24.74 37.02
N GLN A 12 -9.24 25.86 36.47
CA GLN A 12 -8.70 25.93 35.11
C GLN A 12 -7.36 25.18 34.99
N TYR A 13 -6.45 25.36 35.98
CA TYR A 13 -5.21 24.58 36.02
C TYR A 13 -5.44 23.09 36.15
N ALA A 14 -6.35 22.65 37.00
CA ALA A 14 -6.70 21.24 37.16
C ALA A 14 -7.31 20.65 35.88
N ALA A 15 -8.20 21.39 35.20
CA ALA A 15 -8.79 20.97 33.93
C ALA A 15 -7.74 20.89 32.81
N THR A 16 -6.80 21.83 32.76
CA THR A 16 -5.70 21.83 31.77
C THR A 16 -4.74 20.67 32.01
N ALA A 17 -4.37 20.42 33.26
CA ALA A 17 -3.53 19.28 33.66
C ALA A 17 -4.21 17.95 33.36
N ALA A 18 -5.51 17.83 33.60
CA ALA A 18 -6.28 16.62 33.28
C ALA A 18 -6.35 16.36 31.76
N ARG A 19 -6.55 17.39 30.94
CA ARG A 19 -6.51 17.28 29.46
C ARG A 19 -5.13 16.87 28.96
N TRP A 20 -4.07 17.49 29.47
CA TRP A 20 -2.70 17.16 29.10
C TRP A 20 -2.32 15.71 29.46
N THR A 21 -2.73 15.25 30.66
CA THR A 21 -2.49 13.86 31.08
C THR A 21 -3.29 12.87 30.25
N ALA A 22 -4.54 13.18 29.91
CA ALA A 22 -5.38 12.36 29.04
C ALA A 22 -4.80 12.23 27.61
N ASP A 23 -4.33 13.34 27.03
CA ASP A 23 -3.71 13.34 25.69
C ASP A 23 -2.41 12.51 25.69
N ARG A 24 -1.55 12.71 26.70
CA ARG A 24 -0.32 11.95 26.83
C ARG A 24 -0.56 10.45 27.04
N TRP A 25 -1.61 10.11 27.79
CA TRP A 25 -2.05 8.72 27.98
C TRP A 25 -2.59 8.10 26.69
N ALA A 26 -3.37 8.83 25.93
CA ALA A 26 -3.87 8.38 24.62
C ALA A 26 -2.72 8.12 23.65
N LYS A 27 -1.78 9.04 23.51
CA LYS A 27 -0.58 8.90 22.67
C LYS A 27 0.28 7.68 23.05
N GLU A 28 0.50 7.44 24.36
CA GLU A 28 1.26 6.27 24.82
C GLU A 28 0.48 4.96 24.61
N SER A 29 -0.84 4.99 24.75
CA SER A 29 -1.71 3.85 24.46
C SER A 29 -1.60 3.42 22.99
N ASP A 30 -1.68 4.38 22.07
CA ASP A 30 -1.58 4.12 20.63
C ASP A 30 -0.18 3.66 20.24
N ARG A 31 0.84 4.30 20.76
CA ARG A 31 2.23 3.86 20.58
C ARG A 31 2.42 2.41 21.00
N ARG A 32 1.90 2.02 22.18
CA ARG A 32 2.01 0.63 22.67
C ARG A 32 1.19 -0.34 21.83
N ARG A 33 0.00 0.04 21.36
CA ARG A 33 -0.80 -0.77 20.43
C ARG A 33 -0.02 -1.05 19.14
N THR A 34 0.53 -0.02 18.52
CA THR A 34 1.32 -0.14 17.28
C THR A 34 2.54 -1.02 17.50
N LEU A 35 3.32 -0.78 18.56
CA LEU A 35 4.48 -1.60 18.89
C LEU A 35 4.12 -3.06 19.20
N ARG A 36 2.98 -3.31 19.80
CA ARG A 36 2.51 -4.69 20.02
C ARG A 36 2.08 -5.36 18.73
N ALA A 37 1.37 -4.64 17.87
CA ALA A 37 0.94 -5.16 16.56
C ALA A 37 2.14 -5.55 15.70
N THR A 38 3.17 -4.71 15.64
CA THR A 38 4.39 -4.96 14.83
C THR A 38 5.30 -6.03 15.42
N ARG A 39 5.30 -6.22 16.77
CA ARG A 39 6.24 -7.13 17.43
C ARG A 39 5.64 -8.48 17.84
N LYS A 40 4.31 -8.62 17.86
CA LYS A 40 3.65 -9.93 18.07
C LYS A 40 4.05 -11.00 17.03
N PRO A 41 4.17 -10.68 15.72
CA PRO A 41 4.67 -11.64 14.73
C PRO A 41 6.05 -12.20 15.08
N LEU A 42 6.96 -11.37 15.56
CA LEU A 42 8.31 -11.80 15.95
C LEU A 42 8.29 -12.86 17.06
N VAL A 43 7.37 -12.75 18.03
CA VAL A 43 7.21 -13.75 19.08
C VAL A 43 6.61 -15.05 18.52
N ARG A 44 5.69 -14.94 17.56
CA ARG A 44 5.09 -16.10 16.89
C ARG A 44 6.15 -16.86 16.08
N ASP A 45 6.96 -16.13 15.32
CA ASP A 45 8.00 -16.71 14.48
C ASP A 45 9.12 -17.34 15.32
N ALA A 46 9.52 -16.70 16.43
CA ALA A 46 10.47 -17.27 17.39
C ALA A 46 9.90 -18.52 18.12
N ARG A 47 8.59 -18.60 18.33
CA ARG A 47 7.94 -19.83 18.86
C ARG A 47 7.93 -20.95 17.82
N ALA A 48 7.67 -20.63 16.56
CA ALA A 48 7.73 -21.61 15.48
C ALA A 48 9.16 -22.16 15.30
N ALA A 49 10.16 -21.29 15.35
CA ALA A 49 11.58 -21.69 15.32
C ALA A 49 11.97 -22.61 16.51
N LEU A 50 11.47 -22.32 17.71
CA LEU A 50 11.67 -23.17 18.89
C LEU A 50 11.02 -24.55 18.70
N ALA A 51 9.78 -24.59 18.22
CA ALA A 51 9.07 -25.84 17.96
C ALA A 51 9.79 -26.67 16.88
N GLN A 52 10.29 -26.02 15.85
CA GLN A 52 11.07 -26.68 14.79
C GLN A 52 12.42 -27.21 15.32
N ALA A 53 13.10 -26.44 16.17
CA ALA A 53 14.35 -26.88 16.82
C ALA A 53 14.11 -28.08 17.75
N GLN A 54 12.96 -28.15 18.44
CA GLN A 54 12.58 -29.28 19.30
C GLN A 54 12.17 -30.54 18.51
N ALA A 55 11.73 -30.38 17.26
CA ALA A 55 11.36 -31.49 16.39
C ALA A 55 12.55 -32.12 15.63
N THR A 56 13.73 -31.52 15.70
CA THR A 56 14.95 -31.98 15.04
C THR A 56 15.72 -32.95 15.94
N ASP A 57 16.47 -33.90 15.34
CA ASP A 57 17.16 -35.06 15.93
C ASP A 57 17.83 -34.79 17.31
N PRO A 58 17.66 -35.69 18.31
CA PRO A 58 18.08 -35.50 19.71
C PRO A 58 19.57 -35.24 19.95
N GLN A 59 20.45 -35.63 19.06
CA GLN A 59 21.91 -35.50 19.28
C GLN A 59 22.52 -34.13 18.97
N LYS A 60 21.77 -33.27 18.22
CA LYS A 60 22.22 -31.89 17.89
C LYS A 60 21.40 -30.79 18.60
N VAL A 61 20.45 -31.19 19.46
CA VAL A 61 19.32 -30.40 19.92
C VAL A 61 19.65 -29.36 20.98
N THR A 62 20.61 -29.62 21.88
CA THR A 62 20.79 -28.76 23.07
C THR A 62 21.22 -27.32 22.72
N SER A 63 22.15 -27.14 21.80
CA SER A 63 22.63 -25.78 21.45
C SER A 63 21.61 -24.99 20.58
N LEU A 64 20.88 -25.66 19.68
CA LEU A 64 19.86 -25.05 18.85
C LEU A 64 18.62 -24.66 19.65
N VAL A 65 18.18 -25.55 20.56
CA VAL A 65 17.05 -25.26 21.46
C VAL A 65 17.38 -24.08 22.38
N HIS A 66 18.56 -24.08 23.01
CA HIS A 66 18.99 -22.97 23.86
C HIS A 66 19.18 -21.64 23.10
N ARG A 67 19.52 -21.70 21.83
CA ARG A 67 19.55 -20.51 20.98
C ARG A 67 18.15 -19.99 20.70
N ALA A 68 17.24 -20.87 20.27
CA ALA A 68 15.85 -20.53 19.98
C ALA A 68 15.09 -20.05 21.22
N GLU A 69 15.37 -20.62 22.41
CA GLU A 69 14.85 -20.14 23.70
C GLU A 69 15.30 -18.72 24.02
N ARG A 70 16.58 -18.41 23.80
CA ARG A 70 17.13 -17.04 23.98
C ARG A 70 16.52 -16.06 23.00
N GLU A 71 16.32 -16.45 21.74
CA GLU A 71 15.66 -15.62 20.73
C GLU A 71 14.19 -15.37 21.10
N LEU A 72 13.47 -16.40 21.56
CA LEU A 72 12.09 -16.26 22.06
C LEU A 72 12.01 -15.36 23.30
N ALA A 73 12.94 -15.52 24.26
CA ALA A 73 13.00 -14.65 25.44
C ALA A 73 13.26 -13.18 25.06
N THR A 74 14.16 -12.95 24.08
CA THR A 74 14.47 -11.64 23.56
C THR A 74 13.29 -11.03 22.81
N ALA A 75 12.60 -11.80 21.96
CA ALA A 75 11.40 -11.37 21.25
C ALA A 75 10.26 -11.01 22.23
N LYS A 76 10.05 -11.83 23.29
CA LYS A 76 9.05 -11.52 24.32
C LYS A 76 9.35 -10.22 25.06
N ARG A 77 10.62 -9.95 25.41
CA ARG A 77 11.03 -8.70 26.10
C ARG A 77 10.83 -7.46 25.23
N ARG A 78 10.84 -7.58 23.92
CA ARG A 78 10.63 -6.47 22.98
C ARG A 78 9.16 -6.06 22.85
N VAL A 79 8.21 -6.94 23.21
CA VAL A 79 6.77 -6.60 23.17
C VAL A 79 6.41 -5.79 24.42
N PRO A 80 6.00 -4.53 24.30
CA PRO A 80 5.63 -3.73 25.46
C PRO A 80 4.38 -4.30 26.16
N ASP A 81 4.29 -4.12 27.45
CA ASP A 81 3.09 -4.48 28.22
C ASP A 81 1.85 -3.76 27.67
N PRO A 82 0.67 -4.41 27.68
CA PRO A 82 -0.58 -3.70 27.38
C PRO A 82 -0.78 -2.56 28.38
N MET A 83 -1.53 -1.54 27.97
CA MET A 83 -1.67 -0.32 28.74
C MET A 83 -2.20 -0.55 30.16
N TRP A 84 -3.13 -1.50 30.33
CA TRP A 84 -3.69 -1.86 31.65
C TRP A 84 -2.64 -2.46 32.59
N LEU A 85 -1.73 -3.32 32.06
CA LEU A 85 -0.66 -3.93 32.86
C LEU A 85 0.44 -2.91 33.19
N PHE A 86 0.73 -2.00 32.26
CA PHE A 86 1.63 -0.88 32.52
C PHE A 86 1.07 0.05 33.61
N ALA A 87 -0.21 0.37 33.54
CA ALA A 87 -0.88 1.20 34.53
C ALA A 87 -0.88 0.56 35.93
N SER A 88 -1.16 -0.74 36.01
CA SER A 88 -1.15 -1.46 37.29
C SER A 88 0.26 -1.53 37.91
N LYS A 89 1.29 -1.77 37.11
CA LYS A 89 2.70 -1.74 37.55
C LYS A 89 3.12 -0.34 38.00
N ALA A 90 2.71 0.71 37.28
CA ALA A 90 3.00 2.09 37.64
C ALA A 90 2.30 2.49 38.96
N ALA A 91 1.03 2.10 39.13
CA ALA A 91 0.29 2.33 40.35
C ALA A 91 0.93 1.60 41.56
N LEU A 92 1.36 0.34 41.37
CA LEU A 92 2.05 -0.44 42.41
C LEU A 92 3.40 0.19 42.78
N ALA A 93 4.17 0.64 41.78
CA ALA A 93 5.46 1.32 42.00
C ALA A 93 5.28 2.65 42.75
N THR A 94 4.24 3.42 42.38
CA THR A 94 3.90 4.68 43.09
C THR A 94 3.46 4.42 44.54
N ALA A 95 2.67 3.39 44.76
CA ALA A 95 2.26 2.99 46.10
C ALA A 95 3.47 2.52 46.94
N ALA A 96 4.38 1.73 46.37
CA ALA A 96 5.63 1.31 47.02
C ALA A 96 6.55 2.47 47.35
N ALA A 97 6.73 3.43 46.40
CA ALA A 97 7.52 4.63 46.64
C ALA A 97 6.91 5.53 47.73
N GLY A 98 5.58 5.64 47.75
CA GLY A 98 4.85 6.31 48.81
C GLY A 98 5.06 5.65 50.17
N TYR A 99 5.05 4.31 50.22
CA TYR A 99 5.25 3.55 51.47
C TYR A 99 6.68 3.73 52.04
N VAL A 100 7.70 3.77 51.15
CA VAL A 100 9.11 3.96 51.57
C VAL A 100 9.41 5.42 51.96
N GLY A 101 8.72 6.41 51.37
CA GLY A 101 8.91 7.85 51.66
C GLY A 101 8.14 8.37 52.87
N LEU A 102 7.25 7.59 53.46
CA LEU A 102 6.29 7.97 54.53
C LEU A 102 6.82 8.08 55.99
N PRO A 103 8.06 7.67 56.36
CA PRO A 103 8.54 7.93 57.71
C PRO A 103 8.76 9.42 58.07
N LEU A 104 8.67 10.32 57.08
CA LEU A 104 9.03 11.74 57.22
C LEU A 104 7.83 12.69 57.39
N VAL A 105 6.56 12.18 57.36
CA VAL A 105 5.37 13.04 57.50
C VAL A 105 4.47 12.53 58.63
N PRO A 106 4.23 13.31 59.68
CA PRO A 106 3.31 12.94 60.79
C PRO A 106 1.87 13.00 60.30
N GLY A 107 1.26 11.84 60.17
CA GLY A 107 -0.17 11.72 59.90
C GLY A 107 -0.54 10.53 59.00
N ARG A 108 -0.95 9.43 59.61
CA ARG A 108 -1.49 8.20 58.93
C ARG A 108 -2.64 8.46 57.93
N VAL A 109 -3.16 9.68 57.88
CA VAL A 109 -4.31 10.07 57.06
C VAL A 109 -3.98 9.96 55.54
N TRP A 110 -2.78 10.34 55.12
CA TRP A 110 -2.39 10.30 53.72
C TRP A 110 -2.15 8.88 53.18
N MET A 111 -1.73 7.96 54.06
CA MET A 111 -1.55 6.55 53.67
C MET A 111 -2.89 5.91 53.33
N TRP A 112 -3.90 6.17 54.15
CA TRP A 112 -5.26 5.67 53.90
C TRP A 112 -5.92 6.35 52.70
N ALA A 113 -5.60 7.62 52.44
CA ALA A 113 -6.04 8.31 51.24
C ALA A 113 -5.42 7.70 49.97
N ALA A 114 -4.11 7.38 49.97
CA ALA A 114 -3.44 6.72 48.84
C ALA A 114 -3.97 5.29 48.59
N VAL A 115 -4.20 4.53 49.65
CA VAL A 115 -4.83 3.20 49.59
C VAL A 115 -6.26 3.31 49.05
N ALA A 116 -7.04 4.25 49.53
CA ALA A 116 -8.43 4.48 49.10
C ALA A 116 -8.48 4.86 47.60
N VAL A 117 -7.58 5.73 47.11
CA VAL A 117 -7.46 6.07 45.70
C VAL A 117 -7.04 4.85 44.87
N GLY A 118 -6.09 4.05 45.36
CA GLY A 118 -5.65 2.82 44.68
C GLY A 118 -6.77 1.79 44.57
N VAL A 119 -7.55 1.59 45.62
CA VAL A 119 -8.71 0.71 45.65
C VAL A 119 -9.83 1.26 44.76
N ALA A 120 -10.09 2.56 44.78
CA ALA A 120 -11.09 3.20 43.92
C ALA A 120 -10.74 3.07 42.44
N VAL A 121 -9.46 3.26 42.06
CA VAL A 121 -8.99 3.09 40.69
C VAL A 121 -9.05 1.62 40.27
N ALA A 122 -8.62 0.69 41.12
CA ALA A 122 -8.73 -0.75 40.88
C ALA A 122 -10.18 -1.19 40.75
N GLY A 123 -11.07 -0.69 41.63
CA GLY A 123 -12.50 -0.92 41.59
C GLY A 123 -13.15 -0.34 40.32
N ALA A 124 -12.80 0.85 39.91
CA ALA A 124 -13.28 1.48 38.66
C ALA A 124 -12.82 0.72 37.41
N VAL A 125 -11.56 0.25 37.39
CA VAL A 125 -11.05 -0.59 36.32
C VAL A 125 -11.73 -1.94 36.26
N LEU A 126 -11.92 -2.59 37.42
CA LEU A 126 -12.63 -3.85 37.53
C LEU A 126 -14.11 -3.69 37.18
N TRP A 127 -14.75 -2.61 37.63
CA TRP A 127 -16.12 -2.28 37.27
C TRP A 127 -16.26 -2.03 35.76
N ALA A 128 -15.35 -1.28 35.13
CA ALA A 128 -15.32 -1.05 33.69
C ALA A 128 -15.03 -2.31 32.85
N LEU A 129 -14.27 -3.27 33.42
CA LEU A 129 -14.02 -4.58 32.81
C LEU A 129 -15.24 -5.51 32.94
N LEU A 130 -15.91 -5.48 34.09
CA LEU A 130 -17.10 -6.31 34.38
C LEU A 130 -18.38 -5.72 33.76
N HIS A 131 -18.47 -4.40 33.66
CA HIS A 131 -19.58 -3.66 33.06
C HIS A 131 -19.20 -3.05 31.71
N ARG A 132 -18.40 -3.76 30.89
CA ARG A 132 -18.43 -3.46 29.46
C ARG A 132 -19.91 -3.51 29.09
N PRO A 133 -20.48 -2.42 28.52
CA PRO A 133 -21.85 -2.49 28.01
C PRO A 133 -21.85 -3.70 27.07
N ALA A 134 -22.61 -4.74 27.46
CA ALA A 134 -22.94 -5.79 26.50
C ALA A 134 -23.51 -5.02 25.31
N ALA A 135 -22.92 -5.16 24.12
CA ALA A 135 -23.47 -4.58 22.92
C ALA A 135 -24.96 -4.87 22.95
N SER A 136 -25.77 -3.83 22.85
CA SER A 136 -27.23 -3.94 22.97
C SER A 136 -27.65 -5.13 22.11
N PRO A 137 -28.42 -6.09 22.60
CA PRO A 137 -28.72 -7.30 21.87
C PRO A 137 -29.34 -6.87 20.53
N ILE A 138 -28.69 -7.24 19.44
CA ILE A 138 -29.13 -6.89 18.08
C ILE A 138 -30.47 -7.56 17.88
N GLU A 139 -31.55 -6.81 17.75
CA GLU A 139 -32.87 -7.37 17.49
C GLU A 139 -32.96 -7.88 16.04
N PRO A 140 -33.30 -9.16 15.85
CA PRO A 140 -33.44 -9.73 14.51
C PRO A 140 -34.68 -9.20 13.80
N THR A 141 -34.54 -8.84 12.54
CA THR A 141 -35.68 -8.53 11.65
C THR A 141 -36.54 -9.76 11.42
N ALA A 142 -37.72 -9.60 10.80
CA ALA A 142 -38.59 -10.74 10.48
C ALA A 142 -37.89 -11.74 9.54
N GLU A 143 -37.21 -11.25 8.50
CA GLU A 143 -36.40 -12.07 7.58
C GLU A 143 -35.30 -12.82 8.33
N GLU A 144 -34.56 -12.15 9.20
CA GLU A 144 -33.48 -12.77 9.97
C GLU A 144 -33.98 -13.83 10.96
N ARG A 145 -35.15 -13.62 11.56
CA ARG A 145 -35.77 -14.64 12.44
C ARG A 145 -36.06 -15.93 11.69
N ASP A 146 -36.57 -15.81 10.46
CA ASP A 146 -36.86 -16.99 9.63
C ASP A 146 -35.57 -17.67 9.15
N LEU A 147 -34.58 -16.90 8.70
CA LEU A 147 -33.27 -17.42 8.31
C LEU A 147 -32.56 -18.10 9.50
N LEU A 148 -32.61 -17.51 10.70
CA LEU A 148 -32.02 -18.12 11.91
C LEU A 148 -32.67 -19.45 12.24
N LYS A 149 -34.01 -19.61 12.06
CA LYS A 149 -34.71 -20.89 12.24
C LYS A 149 -34.24 -21.94 11.22
N ARG A 150 -34.18 -21.55 9.92
CA ARG A 150 -33.78 -22.45 8.83
C ARG A 150 -32.30 -22.82 8.82
N LEU A 151 -31.46 -22.01 9.43
CA LEU A 151 -30.04 -22.30 9.64
C LEU A 151 -29.77 -23.23 10.84
N GLN A 152 -30.77 -23.58 11.67
CA GLN A 152 -30.55 -24.54 12.76
C GLN A 152 -30.12 -25.91 12.23
N PRO A 153 -29.22 -26.60 12.94
CA PRO A 153 -28.70 -27.91 12.51
C PRO A 153 -29.77 -28.93 12.18
N GLU A 154 -30.89 -28.91 12.90
CA GLU A 154 -32.03 -29.81 12.72
C GLU A 154 -32.67 -29.61 11.35
N HIS A 155 -33.05 -28.36 11.04
CA HIS A 155 -33.68 -28.01 9.76
C HIS A 155 -32.72 -28.24 8.59
N TRP A 156 -31.45 -27.88 8.75
CA TRP A 156 -30.44 -28.10 7.72
C TRP A 156 -30.27 -29.58 7.40
N ARG A 157 -30.17 -30.45 8.41
CA ARG A 157 -30.03 -31.89 8.25
C ARG A 157 -31.22 -32.51 7.51
N GLU A 158 -32.40 -32.05 7.80
CA GLU A 158 -33.64 -32.56 7.18
C GLU A 158 -33.76 -32.19 5.69
N HIS A 159 -33.27 -31.02 5.29
CA HIS A 159 -33.50 -30.49 3.95
C HIS A 159 -32.23 -30.47 3.05
N ALA A 160 -31.04 -30.65 3.60
CA ALA A 160 -29.78 -30.53 2.86
C ALA A 160 -29.64 -31.56 1.75
N GLU A 161 -30.04 -32.80 1.97
CA GLU A 161 -29.95 -33.88 0.98
C GLU A 161 -30.78 -33.57 -0.25
N GLN A 162 -32.02 -33.15 -0.09
CA GLN A 162 -32.95 -32.78 -1.18
C GLN A 162 -32.43 -31.58 -2.01
N ARG A 163 -31.52 -30.78 -1.46
CA ARG A 163 -30.91 -29.62 -2.09
C ARG A 163 -29.48 -29.87 -2.60
N GLY A 164 -29.05 -31.15 -2.66
CA GLY A 164 -27.70 -31.47 -3.13
C GLY A 164 -26.58 -31.05 -2.18
N LEU A 165 -26.89 -30.79 -0.90
CA LEU A 165 -25.95 -30.36 0.15
C LEU A 165 -25.67 -31.50 1.15
N ALA A 166 -25.96 -32.75 0.80
CA ALA A 166 -25.64 -33.91 1.62
C ALA A 166 -24.15 -33.90 2.01
N GLY A 167 -23.84 -34.16 3.28
CA GLY A 167 -22.48 -34.10 3.81
C GLY A 167 -22.08 -32.69 4.32
N THR A 168 -23.02 -31.75 4.33
CA THR A 168 -22.83 -30.46 5.03
C THR A 168 -23.75 -30.38 6.25
N LEU A 169 -23.28 -29.74 7.31
CA LEU A 169 -24.08 -29.55 8.53
C LEU A 169 -23.77 -28.18 9.16
N THR A 170 -24.78 -27.38 9.40
CA THR A 170 -24.63 -26.11 10.10
C THR A 170 -24.45 -26.31 11.61
N GLY A 171 -23.68 -25.41 12.24
CA GLY A 171 -23.67 -25.21 13.68
C GLY A 171 -24.80 -24.27 14.14
N ARG A 172 -24.69 -23.74 15.35
CA ARG A 172 -25.65 -22.73 15.84
C ARG A 172 -25.41 -21.39 15.15
N PRO A 173 -26.40 -20.82 14.43
CA PRO A 173 -26.27 -19.51 13.83
C PRO A 173 -26.22 -18.39 14.88
N ARG A 174 -25.50 -17.32 14.57
CA ARG A 174 -25.39 -16.13 15.42
C ARG A 174 -25.69 -14.88 14.60
N LEU A 175 -26.47 -13.97 15.17
CA LEU A 175 -26.67 -12.65 14.60
C LEU A 175 -25.51 -11.75 14.96
N THR A 176 -25.00 -11.01 13.97
CA THR A 176 -23.90 -10.04 14.09
C THR A 176 -24.30 -8.72 13.43
N GLU A 177 -23.50 -7.69 13.59
CA GLU A 177 -23.71 -6.39 12.93
C GLU A 177 -23.70 -6.48 11.40
N SER A 178 -23.06 -7.50 10.84
CA SER A 178 -22.97 -7.75 9.39
C SER A 178 -24.02 -8.74 8.87
N GLY A 179 -24.89 -9.27 9.72
CA GLY A 179 -25.89 -10.28 9.40
C GLY A 179 -25.73 -11.58 10.19
N ILE A 180 -26.12 -12.71 9.61
CA ILE A 180 -26.14 -14.00 10.28
C ILE A 180 -24.87 -14.77 9.91
N VAL A 181 -24.13 -15.24 10.91
CA VAL A 181 -22.93 -16.06 10.76
C VAL A 181 -23.18 -17.45 11.32
N VAL A 182 -22.80 -18.48 10.55
CA VAL A 182 -22.89 -19.87 10.97
C VAL A 182 -21.67 -20.67 10.52
N ALA A 183 -21.15 -21.54 11.39
CA ALA A 183 -20.13 -22.51 11.01
C ALA A 183 -20.80 -23.68 10.26
N VAL A 184 -20.22 -24.13 9.18
CA VAL A 184 -20.68 -25.29 8.40
C VAL A 184 -19.61 -26.36 8.44
N ARG A 185 -19.96 -27.53 8.95
CA ARG A 185 -19.13 -28.73 8.89
C ARG A 185 -19.23 -29.33 7.49
N LEU A 186 -18.09 -29.74 6.96
CA LEU A 186 -17.91 -30.25 5.59
C LEU A 186 -17.37 -31.68 5.69
N ASP A 187 -18.20 -32.66 5.37
CA ASP A 187 -17.83 -34.08 5.39
C ASP A 187 -17.64 -34.60 3.96
N GLY A 188 -16.89 -35.67 3.80
CA GLY A 188 -16.64 -36.33 2.52
C GLY A 188 -15.88 -35.45 1.52
N GLN A 189 -16.47 -35.21 0.35
CA GLN A 189 -15.84 -34.44 -0.75
C GLN A 189 -16.09 -32.94 -0.68
N TRP A 190 -16.68 -32.45 0.41
CA TRP A 190 -16.98 -31.03 0.54
C TRP A 190 -15.75 -30.21 0.91
N THR A 191 -15.58 -29.09 0.22
CA THR A 191 -14.60 -28.05 0.51
C THR A 191 -15.30 -26.70 0.58
N ALA A 192 -14.68 -25.69 1.17
CA ALA A 192 -15.23 -24.35 1.19
C ALA A 192 -15.45 -23.79 -0.23
N THR A 193 -14.59 -24.16 -1.19
CA THR A 193 -14.74 -23.79 -2.61
C THR A 193 -15.96 -24.45 -3.24
N LYS A 194 -16.18 -25.76 -3.01
CA LYS A 194 -17.35 -26.47 -3.52
C LYS A 194 -18.65 -25.91 -2.90
N LEU A 195 -18.64 -25.61 -1.60
CA LEU A 195 -19.78 -25.00 -0.92
C LEU A 195 -20.10 -23.61 -1.50
N ARG A 196 -19.07 -22.82 -1.85
CA ARG A 196 -19.23 -21.53 -2.51
C ARG A 196 -19.87 -21.65 -3.89
N GLY A 197 -19.51 -22.66 -4.67
CA GLY A 197 -20.18 -22.99 -5.95
C GLY A 197 -21.63 -23.47 -5.82
N SER A 198 -22.12 -23.71 -4.59
CA SER A 198 -23.47 -24.20 -4.31
C SER A 198 -24.37 -23.14 -3.64
N GLU A 199 -24.07 -21.85 -3.82
CA GLU A 199 -24.82 -20.74 -3.18
C GLU A 199 -26.31 -20.76 -3.49
N ASP A 200 -26.70 -21.07 -4.73
CA ASP A 200 -28.11 -21.14 -5.12
C ASP A 200 -28.85 -22.29 -4.42
N HIS A 201 -28.19 -23.42 -4.20
CA HIS A 201 -28.74 -24.51 -3.41
C HIS A 201 -28.93 -24.11 -1.95
N ILE A 202 -27.99 -23.33 -1.40
CA ILE A 202 -28.10 -22.79 -0.03
C ILE A 202 -29.25 -21.78 0.05
N ARG A 203 -29.36 -20.84 -0.90
CA ARG A 203 -30.49 -19.88 -0.95
C ARG A 203 -31.82 -20.61 -1.05
N ALA A 204 -31.90 -21.63 -1.88
CA ALA A 204 -33.12 -22.44 -2.04
C ALA A 204 -33.48 -23.22 -0.76
N LEU A 205 -32.48 -23.78 -0.05
CA LEU A 205 -32.72 -24.45 1.24
C LEU A 205 -33.24 -23.46 2.28
N LEU A 206 -32.66 -22.28 2.32
CA LEU A 206 -33.06 -21.23 3.27
C LEU A 206 -34.32 -20.49 2.86
N GLY A 207 -34.85 -20.68 1.62
CA GLY A 207 -35.92 -19.85 1.06
C GLY A 207 -35.58 -18.36 1.11
N ALA A 208 -34.29 -18.06 0.96
CA ALA A 208 -33.81 -16.71 1.00
C ALA A 208 -34.07 -15.98 -0.32
N ARG A 209 -34.21 -14.66 -0.26
CA ARG A 209 -34.31 -13.82 -1.46
C ARG A 209 -33.08 -14.02 -2.37
N THR A 210 -33.28 -14.00 -3.69
CA THR A 210 -32.20 -14.22 -4.67
C THR A 210 -31.07 -13.21 -4.55
N GLY A 211 -31.36 -11.97 -4.17
CA GLY A 211 -30.37 -10.92 -3.94
C GLY A 211 -29.66 -10.98 -2.57
N LEU A 212 -29.97 -11.99 -1.72
CA LEU A 212 -29.25 -12.13 -0.46
C LEU A 212 -27.80 -12.57 -0.75
N ARG A 213 -26.86 -11.77 -0.33
CA ARG A 213 -25.43 -12.06 -0.49
C ARG A 213 -24.97 -13.09 0.52
N LEU A 214 -24.37 -14.15 0.04
CA LEU A 214 -23.71 -15.17 0.84
C LEU A 214 -22.20 -14.95 0.77
N GLN A 215 -21.53 -15.09 1.88
CA GLN A 215 -20.07 -15.12 1.93
C GLN A 215 -19.64 -16.42 2.59
N ILE A 216 -18.81 -17.20 1.89
CA ILE A 216 -18.32 -18.48 2.38
C ILE A 216 -16.80 -18.42 2.47
N LYS A 217 -16.29 -18.48 3.69
CA LYS A 217 -14.85 -18.51 4.00
C LYS A 217 -14.46 -19.90 4.48
N ALA A 218 -13.21 -20.32 4.21
CA ALA A 218 -12.67 -21.52 4.87
C ALA A 218 -12.60 -21.30 6.38
N GLY A 219 -13.00 -22.32 7.14
CA GLY A 219 -12.93 -22.28 8.60
C GLY A 219 -11.49 -22.31 9.10
N LYS A 220 -11.33 -22.10 10.40
CA LYS A 220 -10.01 -22.16 11.07
C LYS A 220 -9.40 -23.56 11.11
N GLN A 221 -10.21 -24.57 10.92
CA GLN A 221 -9.80 -25.99 10.88
C GLN A 221 -10.27 -26.62 9.58
N GLY A 222 -9.53 -27.60 9.09
CA GLY A 222 -9.93 -28.41 7.92
C GLY A 222 -11.31 -29.05 8.16
N GLY A 223 -12.11 -29.19 7.10
CA GLY A 223 -13.47 -29.72 7.20
C GLY A 223 -14.50 -28.74 7.75
N TRP A 224 -14.18 -27.47 7.88
CA TRP A 224 -15.11 -26.41 8.29
C TRP A 224 -15.11 -25.24 7.33
N ALA A 225 -16.27 -24.62 7.17
CA ALA A 225 -16.45 -23.33 6.51
C ALA A 225 -17.24 -22.39 7.42
N GLU A 226 -17.08 -21.10 7.22
CA GLU A 226 -17.91 -20.05 7.81
C GLU A 226 -18.81 -19.49 6.72
N LEU A 227 -20.11 -19.61 6.89
CA LEU A 227 -21.14 -19.02 6.03
C LEU A 227 -21.69 -17.78 6.71
N THR A 228 -21.61 -16.65 6.02
CA THR A 228 -22.21 -15.39 6.45
C THR A 228 -23.31 -14.98 5.48
N LEU A 229 -24.53 -14.80 5.98
CA LEU A 229 -25.64 -14.21 5.26
C LEU A 229 -25.63 -12.71 5.52
N ARG A 230 -25.41 -11.90 4.47
CA ARG A 230 -25.29 -10.45 4.56
C ARG A 230 -26.69 -9.81 4.59
N THR A 231 -27.39 -9.94 5.69
CA THR A 231 -28.71 -9.31 5.92
C THR A 231 -28.57 -7.85 6.34
N ARG A 232 -27.41 -7.48 6.88
CA ARG A 232 -27.06 -6.13 7.36
C ARG A 232 -25.66 -5.75 6.91
N SER A 233 -25.31 -4.48 7.09
CA SER A 233 -23.95 -3.99 6.98
C SER A 233 -23.52 -3.36 8.30
N ALA A 234 -22.33 -3.68 8.79
CA ALA A 234 -21.78 -3.05 9.99
C ALA A 234 -21.52 -1.53 9.79
N ALA A 235 -21.57 -1.06 8.52
CA ALA A 235 -21.52 0.35 8.17
C ALA A 235 -22.90 1.01 8.04
N ASP A 236 -24.00 0.30 8.37
CA ASP A 236 -25.34 0.88 8.32
C ASP A 236 -25.55 1.79 9.53
N GLY A 237 -26.03 2.99 9.27
CA GLY A 237 -26.20 4.02 10.29
C GLY A 237 -24.99 4.91 10.54
N ASP A 238 -23.83 4.59 10.00
CA ASP A 238 -22.66 5.44 10.08
C ASP A 238 -22.75 6.64 9.15
N ASP A 239 -22.20 7.75 9.61
CA ASP A 239 -22.04 8.93 8.78
C ASP A 239 -20.91 8.70 7.76
N LEU A 240 -21.30 8.44 6.52
CA LEU A 240 -20.39 8.22 5.40
C LEU A 240 -19.94 9.52 4.73
N LEU A 241 -20.36 10.68 5.21
CA LEU A 241 -19.84 11.95 4.71
C LEU A 241 -18.37 12.08 5.11
N TRP A 242 -17.56 12.46 4.13
CA TRP A 242 -16.16 12.76 4.38
C TRP A 242 -16.03 14.10 5.12
N ALA A 243 -15.11 14.13 6.07
CA ALA A 243 -14.69 15.34 6.75
C ALA A 243 -13.21 15.23 7.11
N PRO A 244 -12.49 16.37 7.28
CA PRO A 244 -11.06 16.36 7.60
C PRO A 244 -10.69 15.56 8.87
N GLU A 245 -11.61 15.47 9.83
CA GLU A 245 -11.44 14.71 11.07
C GLU A 245 -11.64 13.20 10.86
N ARG A 246 -12.21 12.80 9.74
CA ARG A 246 -12.57 11.42 9.41
C ARG A 246 -11.74 10.90 8.24
N ARG A 247 -10.42 10.99 8.38
CA ARG A 247 -9.46 10.55 7.36
C ARG A 247 -9.45 9.03 7.21
N SER A 248 -10.43 8.52 6.51
CA SER A 248 -10.49 7.12 6.07
C SER A 248 -11.15 7.05 4.71
N LEU A 249 -10.73 6.08 3.91
CA LEU A 249 -11.36 5.82 2.62
C LEU A 249 -12.83 5.42 2.79
N GLY A 250 -13.12 4.63 3.83
CA GLY A 250 -14.46 4.12 4.04
C GLY A 250 -14.57 3.30 5.32
N ILE A 251 -15.65 2.52 5.40
CA ILE A 251 -15.99 1.66 6.52
C ILE A 251 -16.20 0.24 6.01
N ASP A 252 -15.55 -0.73 6.63
CA ASP A 252 -15.71 -2.15 6.35
C ASP A 252 -17.14 -2.60 6.71
N THR A 253 -17.84 -3.21 5.75
CA THR A 253 -19.25 -3.59 5.92
C THR A 253 -19.46 -4.79 6.85
N VAL A 254 -18.37 -5.45 7.24
CA VAL A 254 -18.39 -6.64 8.10
C VAL A 254 -18.00 -6.30 9.52
N THR A 255 -16.88 -5.58 9.66
CA THR A 255 -16.29 -5.29 10.97
C THR A 255 -16.68 -3.92 11.51
N GLY A 256 -17.19 -3.00 10.67
CA GLY A 256 -17.42 -1.61 11.05
C GLY A 256 -16.13 -0.79 11.22
N GLU A 257 -14.98 -1.38 10.95
CA GLU A 257 -13.70 -0.68 11.11
C GLU A 257 -13.47 0.35 10.01
N HIS A 258 -12.84 1.46 10.38
CA HIS A 258 -12.41 2.46 9.41
C HIS A 258 -11.27 1.93 8.56
N VAL A 259 -11.41 2.08 7.26
CA VAL A 259 -10.44 1.63 6.26
C VAL A 259 -9.68 2.82 5.71
N ALA A 260 -8.36 2.80 5.91
CA ALA A 260 -7.45 3.78 5.33
C ALA A 260 -6.51 3.09 4.33
N VAL A 261 -6.09 3.82 3.31
CA VAL A 261 -5.02 3.42 2.38
C VAL A 261 -3.84 4.36 2.63
N ALA A 262 -2.68 3.79 2.90
CA ALA A 262 -1.50 4.58 3.19
C ALA A 262 -0.95 5.25 1.92
N LEU A 263 -0.39 6.45 2.05
CA LEU A 263 0.45 7.05 1.02
C LEU A 263 1.71 6.20 0.81
N GLY A 264 2.28 6.22 -0.39
CA GLY A 264 3.42 5.39 -0.74
C GLY A 264 3.04 4.05 -1.39
N GLU A 265 1.75 3.82 -1.59
CA GLU A 265 1.24 2.66 -2.32
C GLU A 265 1.00 3.01 -3.80
N ARG A 266 1.27 2.06 -4.68
CA ARG A 266 0.91 2.16 -6.10
C ARG A 266 -0.46 1.57 -6.28
N LEU A 267 -1.43 2.43 -6.65
CA LEU A 267 -2.83 2.07 -6.66
C LEU A 267 -3.35 1.76 -8.07
N LEU A 268 -4.20 0.75 -8.16
CA LEU A 268 -5.12 0.56 -9.27
C LEU A 268 -6.55 0.77 -8.75
N ILE A 269 -7.23 1.79 -9.25
CA ILE A 269 -8.62 2.08 -8.88
C ILE A 269 -9.50 1.85 -10.11
N ALA A 270 -10.34 0.84 -10.07
CA ALA A 270 -11.18 0.49 -11.19
C ALA A 270 -12.67 0.41 -10.83
N GLY A 271 -13.52 0.66 -11.81
CA GLY A 271 -14.96 0.52 -11.68
C GLY A 271 -15.68 1.06 -12.90
N ARG A 272 -16.79 0.42 -13.27
CA ARG A 272 -17.61 0.88 -14.40
C ARG A 272 -18.09 2.32 -14.21
N SER A 273 -18.52 2.94 -15.30
CA SER A 273 -19.15 4.27 -15.23
C SER A 273 -20.32 4.27 -14.23
N GLY A 274 -20.38 5.26 -13.36
CA GLY A 274 -21.40 5.36 -12.31
C GLY A 274 -21.13 4.49 -11.06
N ALA A 275 -20.07 3.71 -11.00
CA ALA A 275 -19.71 2.94 -9.78
C ALA A 275 -19.20 3.80 -8.61
N GLY A 276 -18.92 5.08 -8.85
CA GLY A 276 -18.43 6.00 -7.82
C GLY A 276 -16.90 6.12 -7.77
N LYS A 277 -16.17 5.77 -8.84
CA LYS A 277 -14.70 5.84 -8.91
C LYS A 277 -14.16 7.22 -8.48
N SER A 278 -14.63 8.31 -9.08
CA SER A 278 -14.18 9.66 -8.74
C SER A 278 -14.50 10.05 -7.29
N VAL A 279 -15.68 9.67 -6.78
CA VAL A 279 -16.02 9.91 -5.38
C VAL A 279 -15.11 9.13 -4.44
N ALA A 280 -14.80 7.87 -4.79
CA ALA A 280 -13.93 7.01 -4.00
C ALA A 280 -12.47 7.48 -3.99
N SER A 281 -12.00 8.15 -5.06
CA SER A 281 -10.64 8.67 -5.12
C SER A 281 -10.44 9.97 -4.34
N ARG A 282 -11.47 10.82 -4.16
CA ARG A 282 -11.33 12.14 -3.53
C ARG A 282 -10.73 12.13 -2.13
N PRO A 283 -11.13 11.25 -1.19
CA PRO A 283 -10.46 11.15 0.11
C PRO A 283 -8.96 10.85 0.00
N LEU A 284 -8.57 10.03 -0.99
CA LEU A 284 -7.17 9.68 -1.25
C LEU A 284 -6.40 10.85 -1.89
N LEU A 285 -7.03 11.58 -2.84
CA LEU A 285 -6.47 12.78 -3.46
C LEU A 285 -6.24 13.88 -2.42
N PHE A 286 -7.17 14.02 -1.45
CA PHE A 286 -6.97 14.92 -0.33
C PHE A 286 -5.71 14.56 0.45
N ASP A 287 -5.56 13.30 0.87
CA ASP A 287 -4.38 12.87 1.62
C ASP A 287 -3.08 13.05 0.81
N ALA A 288 -3.11 12.84 -0.51
CA ALA A 288 -1.98 13.01 -1.41
C ALA A 288 -1.63 14.46 -1.71
N SER A 289 -2.52 15.41 -1.45
CA SER A 289 -2.31 16.85 -1.66
C SER A 289 -2.11 17.63 -0.37
N GLU A 290 -2.20 17.00 0.81
CA GLU A 290 -2.23 17.69 2.09
C GLU A 290 -0.84 17.86 2.70
N GLY A 291 -0.50 19.12 3.03
CA GLY A 291 0.75 19.48 3.68
C GLY A 291 1.92 19.69 2.70
N ASP A 292 2.99 20.27 3.19
CA ASP A 292 4.18 20.69 2.43
C ASP A 292 5.07 19.52 1.96
N THR A 293 4.90 18.35 2.55
CA THR A 293 5.67 17.14 2.20
C THR A 293 4.97 16.25 1.17
N ASN A 294 3.81 16.67 0.65
CA ASN A 294 3.05 15.96 -0.38
C ASN A 294 2.78 16.87 -1.58
N ALA A 295 2.81 16.30 -2.75
CA ALA A 295 2.53 16.99 -4.01
C ALA A 295 1.69 16.09 -4.91
N LEU A 296 0.63 16.63 -5.47
CA LEU A 296 -0.32 15.93 -6.32
C LEU A 296 -0.17 16.36 -7.78
N VAL A 297 -0.04 15.39 -8.67
CA VAL A 297 -0.05 15.58 -10.13
C VAL A 297 -1.21 14.76 -10.68
N ILE A 298 -2.13 15.40 -11.39
CA ILE A 298 -3.32 14.74 -11.98
C ILE A 298 -3.25 14.80 -13.51
N ILE A 299 -3.34 13.65 -14.14
CA ILE A 299 -3.49 13.49 -15.59
C ILE A 299 -4.96 13.20 -15.86
N ASP A 300 -5.69 14.19 -16.40
CA ASP A 300 -7.13 14.10 -16.70
C ASP A 300 -7.45 14.63 -18.09
N LEU A 301 -7.35 13.78 -19.10
CA LEU A 301 -7.69 14.10 -20.49
C LEU A 301 -9.20 14.30 -20.71
N LYS A 302 -10.05 13.89 -19.76
CA LYS A 302 -11.50 14.16 -19.77
C LYS A 302 -11.86 15.56 -19.29
N ARG A 303 -10.94 16.24 -18.59
CA ARG A 303 -11.09 17.59 -18.05
C ARG A 303 -12.28 17.77 -17.10
N VAL A 304 -12.56 16.77 -16.28
CA VAL A 304 -13.73 16.75 -15.37
C VAL A 304 -13.33 16.76 -13.91
N GLU A 305 -12.60 15.75 -13.45
CA GLU A 305 -12.25 15.61 -12.03
C GLU A 305 -11.01 16.44 -11.68
N GLY A 306 -9.99 16.48 -12.56
CA GLY A 306 -8.74 17.20 -12.32
C GLY A 306 -8.97 18.70 -12.07
N ARG A 307 -9.93 19.32 -12.77
CA ARG A 307 -10.29 20.74 -12.62
C ARG A 307 -10.80 21.12 -11.22
N LEU A 308 -11.26 20.15 -10.45
CA LEU A 308 -11.67 20.40 -9.06
C LEU A 308 -10.47 20.58 -8.13
N TRP A 309 -9.29 20.18 -8.56
CA TRP A 309 -8.07 20.10 -7.77
C TRP A 309 -6.97 21.08 -8.22
N ASP A 310 -7.25 21.96 -9.21
CA ASP A 310 -6.27 22.88 -9.80
C ASP A 310 -5.64 23.86 -8.78
N HIS A 311 -6.32 24.12 -7.67
CA HIS A 311 -5.81 24.91 -6.55
C HIS A 311 -4.92 24.10 -5.58
N ARG A 312 -4.74 22.78 -5.80
CA ARG A 312 -3.96 21.89 -4.92
C ARG A 312 -3.07 20.90 -5.70
N ALA A 313 -3.24 20.80 -7.00
CA ALA A 313 -2.57 19.83 -7.84
C ALA A 313 -2.11 20.44 -9.15
N ARG A 314 -1.00 19.95 -9.66
CA ARG A 314 -0.65 20.20 -11.06
C ARG A 314 -1.50 19.30 -11.95
N VAL A 315 -2.29 19.90 -12.82
CA VAL A 315 -3.22 19.17 -13.71
C VAL A 315 -2.71 19.23 -15.15
N ALA A 316 -2.58 18.06 -15.79
CA ALA A 316 -2.31 17.91 -17.21
C ALA A 316 -3.56 17.40 -17.92
N SER A 317 -4.08 18.16 -18.89
CA SER A 317 -5.38 17.95 -19.53
C SER A 317 -5.32 17.88 -21.06
N THR A 318 -4.12 17.99 -21.66
CA THR A 318 -3.87 17.71 -23.07
C THR A 318 -2.76 16.68 -23.21
N PRO A 319 -2.69 15.95 -24.33
CA PRO A 319 -1.63 14.97 -24.56
C PRO A 319 -0.22 15.56 -24.44
N GLU A 320 -0.01 16.80 -24.89
CA GLU A 320 1.26 17.51 -24.83
C GLU A 320 1.64 17.84 -23.37
N GLU A 321 0.65 18.32 -22.57
CA GLU A 321 0.85 18.57 -21.14
C GLU A 321 1.15 17.28 -20.37
N VAL A 322 0.51 16.15 -20.75
CA VAL A 322 0.78 14.84 -20.17
C VAL A 322 2.23 14.42 -20.41
N ILE A 323 2.73 14.55 -21.64
CA ILE A 323 4.12 14.23 -21.96
C ILE A 323 5.06 15.14 -21.16
N ALA A 324 4.80 16.44 -21.13
CA ALA A 324 5.64 17.40 -20.44
C ALA A 324 5.74 17.10 -18.93
N VAL A 325 4.60 16.85 -18.27
CA VAL A 325 4.59 16.55 -16.83
C VAL A 325 5.21 15.20 -16.51
N VAL A 326 5.03 14.19 -17.36
CA VAL A 326 5.64 12.87 -17.18
C VAL A 326 7.17 12.97 -17.33
N ASP A 327 7.67 13.71 -18.31
CA ASP A 327 9.10 13.96 -18.47
C ASP A 327 9.72 14.66 -17.26
N GLU A 328 9.02 15.67 -16.71
CA GLU A 328 9.48 16.38 -15.52
C GLU A 328 9.51 15.48 -14.28
N VAL A 329 8.47 14.65 -14.07
CA VAL A 329 8.42 13.71 -12.95
C VAL A 329 9.48 12.63 -13.09
N GLU A 330 9.68 12.10 -14.30
CA GLU A 330 10.72 11.11 -14.57
C GLU A 330 12.12 11.68 -14.34
N ALA A 331 12.37 12.90 -14.79
CA ALA A 331 13.63 13.59 -14.54
C ALA A 331 13.87 13.84 -13.04
N GLU A 332 12.85 14.29 -12.29
CA GLU A 332 12.93 14.42 -10.83
C GLU A 332 13.20 13.07 -10.15
N MET A 333 12.57 12.01 -10.63
CA MET A 333 12.81 10.65 -10.13
C MET A 333 14.29 10.27 -10.27
N HIS A 334 14.86 10.46 -11.44
CA HIS A 334 16.27 10.16 -11.70
C HIS A 334 17.21 11.03 -10.85
N ASP A 335 16.92 12.32 -10.70
CA ASP A 335 17.70 13.20 -9.84
C ASP A 335 17.70 12.73 -8.39
N ARG A 336 16.53 12.32 -7.84
CA ARG A 336 16.44 11.77 -6.49
C ARG A 336 17.21 10.47 -6.33
N LEU A 337 17.11 9.58 -7.30
CA LEU A 337 17.81 8.29 -7.28
C LEU A 337 19.34 8.47 -7.34
N ASN A 338 19.82 9.43 -8.13
CA ASN A 338 21.24 9.74 -8.27
C ASN A 338 21.87 10.28 -6.96
N VAL A 339 21.09 10.97 -6.14
CA VAL A 339 21.55 11.57 -4.86
C VAL A 339 21.04 10.80 -3.64
N LEU A 340 20.42 9.64 -3.83
CA LEU A 340 19.94 8.81 -2.72
C LEU A 340 21.14 8.36 -1.86
N PRO A 341 21.13 8.64 -0.55
CA PRO A 341 22.26 8.29 0.32
C PRO A 341 22.51 6.78 0.37
N LYS A 342 23.78 6.39 0.41
CA LYS A 342 24.16 4.97 0.54
C LYS A 342 23.57 4.37 1.81
N GLY A 343 22.91 3.22 1.68
CA GLY A 343 22.25 2.52 2.78
C GLY A 343 20.79 2.93 3.02
N GLN A 344 20.24 3.84 2.21
CA GLN A 344 18.80 4.11 2.17
C GLN A 344 18.19 3.41 0.95
N ASP A 345 17.04 2.76 1.16
CA ASP A 345 16.28 2.08 0.10
C ASP A 345 15.24 3.00 -0.54
N THR A 346 14.87 4.08 0.14
CA THR A 346 13.84 5.01 -0.30
C THR A 346 14.16 6.43 0.13
N TRP A 347 13.79 7.39 -0.70
CA TRP A 347 13.83 8.82 -0.39
C TRP A 347 12.81 9.17 0.69
N GLY A 348 13.19 10.01 1.67
CA GLY A 348 12.26 10.58 2.65
C GLY A 348 11.65 11.88 2.12
N PRO A 349 10.32 12.08 2.19
CA PRO A 349 9.71 13.32 1.73
C PRO A 349 10.08 14.50 2.62
N THR A 350 10.40 15.64 1.99
CA THR A 350 10.68 16.93 2.63
C THR A 350 9.86 18.02 1.95
N ALA A 351 9.81 19.22 2.51
CA ALA A 351 9.13 20.35 1.88
C ALA A 351 9.76 20.73 0.53
N ASP A 352 11.10 20.65 0.41
CA ASP A 352 11.81 20.95 -0.84
C ASP A 352 11.66 19.82 -1.88
N ARG A 353 11.53 18.59 -1.42
CA ARG A 353 11.33 17.40 -2.26
C ARG A 353 10.20 16.54 -1.69
N PRO A 354 8.95 16.98 -1.90
CA PRO A 354 7.78 16.29 -1.37
C PRO A 354 7.59 14.93 -2.03
N ARG A 355 6.79 14.07 -1.41
CA ARG A 355 6.21 12.90 -2.08
C ARG A 355 5.41 13.38 -3.27
N ILE A 356 5.65 12.83 -4.44
CA ILE A 356 4.87 13.14 -5.64
C ILE A 356 3.93 11.97 -5.91
N THR A 357 2.64 12.24 -5.89
CA THR A 357 1.62 11.25 -6.29
C THR A 357 1.11 11.61 -7.67
N VAL A 358 1.45 10.79 -8.66
CA VAL A 358 0.98 10.93 -10.04
C VAL A 358 -0.29 10.10 -10.21
N VAL A 359 -1.39 10.76 -10.54
CA VAL A 359 -2.72 10.15 -10.68
C VAL A 359 -3.18 10.22 -12.12
N VAL A 360 -3.42 9.08 -12.72
CA VAL A 360 -4.06 8.97 -14.04
C VAL A 360 -5.54 8.72 -13.83
N ASP A 361 -6.41 9.70 -14.12
CA ASP A 361 -7.87 9.59 -13.87
C ASP A 361 -8.56 8.56 -14.78
N GLU A 362 -8.13 8.45 -16.03
CA GLU A 362 -8.64 7.44 -16.94
C GLU A 362 -7.52 6.87 -17.82
N GLY A 363 -7.04 5.70 -17.43
CA GLY A 363 -5.91 5.05 -18.09
C GLY A 363 -6.17 4.73 -19.56
N ALA A 364 -7.39 4.34 -19.93
CA ALA A 364 -7.75 4.04 -21.31
C ALA A 364 -7.62 5.26 -22.24
N GLU A 365 -7.93 6.46 -21.76
CA GLU A 365 -7.74 7.70 -22.51
C GLU A 365 -6.24 8.01 -22.70
N VAL A 366 -5.44 7.84 -21.65
CA VAL A 366 -4.00 8.10 -21.71
C VAL A 366 -3.30 7.10 -22.65
N VAL A 367 -3.67 5.81 -22.59
CA VAL A 367 -3.14 4.78 -23.52
C VAL A 367 -3.47 5.14 -24.97
N THR A 368 -4.64 5.73 -25.22
CA THR A 368 -5.09 6.06 -26.58
C THR A 368 -4.55 7.40 -27.07
N ALA A 369 -4.66 8.46 -26.26
CA ALA A 369 -4.43 9.84 -26.70
C ALA A 369 -3.03 10.35 -26.39
N ALA A 370 -2.34 9.83 -25.38
CA ALA A 370 -0.98 10.23 -25.03
C ALA A 370 0.11 9.28 -25.59
N ASP A 371 -0.26 8.38 -26.50
CA ASP A 371 0.65 7.61 -27.32
C ASP A 371 0.74 8.24 -28.73
N LYS A 372 1.95 8.31 -29.29
CA LYS A 372 2.23 8.85 -30.64
C LYS A 372 1.75 10.30 -30.86
N VAL A 373 1.91 11.15 -29.84
CA VAL A 373 1.60 12.58 -29.94
C VAL A 373 2.62 13.27 -30.85
N PRO A 374 2.19 14.05 -31.86
CA PRO A 374 3.11 14.73 -32.76
C PRO A 374 3.76 15.94 -32.08
N PHE A 375 5.08 16.00 -32.11
CA PHE A 375 5.88 17.15 -31.67
C PHE A 375 6.68 17.71 -32.84
N PRO A 376 6.57 19.03 -33.18
CA PRO A 376 7.44 19.67 -34.13
C PRO A 376 8.86 19.79 -33.52
N GLU A 377 9.86 19.30 -34.23
CA GLU A 377 11.26 19.42 -33.87
C GLU A 377 11.98 20.14 -35.02
N GLU A 378 12.69 21.23 -34.72
CA GLU A 378 13.51 21.91 -35.73
C GLU A 378 14.79 21.10 -35.96
N ASP A 379 15.02 20.68 -37.20
CA ASP A 379 16.28 20.08 -37.61
C ASP A 379 17.37 21.17 -37.68
N GLY A 380 18.63 20.82 -37.49
CA GLY A 380 19.76 21.76 -37.56
C GLY A 380 19.84 22.57 -38.87
N ASP A 381 19.08 22.17 -39.88
CA ASP A 381 18.94 22.88 -41.18
C ASP A 381 17.70 23.80 -41.24
N GLY A 382 17.03 24.08 -40.13
CA GLY A 382 15.83 24.93 -40.07
C GLY A 382 14.56 24.31 -40.69
N LYS A 383 14.55 22.99 -40.92
CA LYS A 383 13.37 22.26 -41.39
C LYS A 383 12.64 21.63 -40.18
N THR A 384 11.35 21.93 -40.07
CA THR A 384 10.50 21.31 -39.03
C THR A 384 10.20 19.87 -39.41
N LYS A 385 10.70 18.92 -38.61
CA LYS A 385 10.31 17.51 -38.65
C LYS A 385 9.32 17.23 -37.55
N VAL A 386 8.27 16.43 -37.83
CA VAL A 386 7.34 15.98 -36.81
C VAL A 386 7.82 14.65 -36.25
N ARG A 387 8.21 14.62 -34.98
CA ARG A 387 8.48 13.40 -34.25
C ARG A 387 7.26 13.03 -33.39
N THR A 388 7.00 11.76 -33.25
CA THR A 388 5.97 11.28 -32.31
C THR A 388 6.61 10.93 -30.97
N ARG A 389 5.95 11.34 -29.87
CA ARG A 389 6.33 11.04 -28.49
C ARG A 389 5.20 10.30 -27.81
N SER A 390 5.51 9.54 -26.76
CA SER A 390 4.56 8.82 -25.94
C SER A 390 4.83 9.06 -24.46
N ALA A 391 3.79 9.26 -23.66
CA ALA A 391 3.89 9.35 -22.21
C ALA A 391 4.02 7.97 -21.54
N LEU A 392 3.64 6.89 -22.22
CA LEU A 392 3.59 5.55 -21.62
C LEU A 392 4.94 5.05 -21.10
N PRO A 393 6.07 5.18 -21.83
CA PRO A 393 7.38 4.73 -21.33
C PRO A 393 7.78 5.41 -20.02
N GLY A 394 7.52 6.71 -19.87
CA GLY A 394 7.81 7.47 -18.66
C GLY A 394 6.91 7.02 -17.48
N LEU A 395 5.59 6.82 -17.73
CA LEU A 395 4.68 6.30 -16.72
C LEU A 395 5.05 4.88 -16.27
N GLU A 396 5.48 4.01 -17.19
CA GLU A 396 5.99 2.67 -16.89
C GLU A 396 7.29 2.72 -16.08
N SER A 397 8.17 3.66 -16.38
CA SER A 397 9.41 3.94 -15.65
C SER A 397 9.10 4.39 -14.21
N ILE A 398 8.17 5.34 -14.05
CA ILE A 398 7.70 5.82 -12.74
C ILE A 398 7.05 4.67 -11.95
N ALA A 399 6.21 3.85 -12.56
CA ALA A 399 5.59 2.70 -11.90
C ALA A 399 6.64 1.72 -11.36
N ARG A 400 7.73 1.52 -12.10
CA ARG A 400 8.78 0.55 -11.78
C ARG A 400 9.76 1.08 -10.73
N MET A 401 10.21 2.32 -10.84
CA MET A 401 11.31 2.88 -10.04
C MET A 401 10.87 3.96 -9.04
N GLY A 402 9.71 4.58 -9.22
CA GLY A 402 9.27 5.75 -8.46
C GLY A 402 9.24 5.56 -6.94
N ARG A 403 8.95 4.35 -6.45
CA ARG A 403 8.90 4.06 -5.00
C ARG A 403 10.19 4.46 -4.27
N ALA A 404 11.34 4.15 -4.84
CA ALA A 404 12.63 4.49 -4.23
C ALA A 404 12.87 6.01 -4.22
N ALA A 405 12.33 6.74 -5.18
CA ALA A 405 12.38 8.19 -5.27
C ALA A 405 11.24 8.92 -4.50
N CYS A 406 10.40 8.20 -3.76
CA CYS A 406 9.19 8.74 -3.11
C CYS A 406 8.20 9.35 -4.13
N ILE A 407 8.03 8.67 -5.27
CA ILE A 407 7.10 9.02 -6.35
C ILE A 407 6.16 7.84 -6.57
N ASP A 408 4.87 8.06 -6.39
CA ASP A 408 3.84 7.02 -6.46
C ASP A 408 3.00 7.20 -7.72
N LEU A 409 2.60 6.08 -8.34
CA LEU A 409 1.68 6.09 -9.47
C LEU A 409 0.34 5.48 -9.06
N TRP A 410 -0.74 6.24 -9.24
CA TRP A 410 -2.12 5.77 -9.09
C TRP A 410 -2.78 5.72 -10.46
N TRP A 411 -3.19 4.53 -10.84
CA TRP A 411 -3.81 4.29 -12.13
C TRP A 411 -5.31 4.05 -11.95
N MET A 412 -6.12 4.90 -12.57
CA MET A 412 -7.57 4.74 -12.49
C MET A 412 -8.14 4.43 -13.88
N THR A 413 -9.15 3.57 -13.94
CA THR A 413 -9.80 3.22 -15.21
C THR A 413 -11.24 2.73 -15.03
N GLN A 414 -12.08 3.03 -16.00
CA GLN A 414 -13.44 2.49 -16.14
C GLN A 414 -13.46 1.22 -17.01
N LYS A 415 -12.37 0.93 -17.71
CA LYS A 415 -12.19 -0.22 -18.58
C LYS A 415 -10.96 -1.03 -18.10
N PRO A 416 -11.11 -1.87 -17.08
CA PRO A 416 -10.00 -2.64 -16.54
C PRO A 416 -9.68 -3.85 -17.44
N THR A 417 -9.04 -3.58 -18.57
CA THR A 417 -8.53 -4.58 -19.51
C THR A 417 -7.03 -4.41 -19.67
N ILE A 418 -6.30 -5.51 -19.69
CA ILE A 418 -4.85 -5.47 -19.89
C ILE A 418 -4.52 -5.02 -21.32
N GLY A 419 -3.66 -4.02 -21.45
CA GLY A 419 -3.27 -3.40 -22.70
C GLY A 419 -4.04 -2.11 -22.99
N ASP A 420 -5.38 -2.17 -23.04
CA ASP A 420 -6.21 -1.00 -23.41
C ASP A 420 -6.49 -0.06 -22.23
N GLY A 421 -6.76 -0.61 -21.06
CA GLY A 421 -7.13 0.17 -19.88
C GLY A 421 -6.05 0.18 -18.78
N VAL A 422 -5.26 -0.90 -18.70
CA VAL A 422 -4.12 -1.02 -17.78
C VAL A 422 -2.92 -1.53 -18.57
N PRO A 423 -1.85 -0.74 -18.72
CA PRO A 423 -0.65 -1.18 -19.45
C PRO A 423 -0.01 -2.41 -18.82
N LYS A 424 0.49 -3.32 -19.66
CA LYS A 424 1.09 -4.59 -19.24
C LYS A 424 2.28 -4.41 -18.29
N GLN A 425 3.01 -3.32 -18.43
CA GLN A 425 4.18 -3.03 -17.59
C GLN A 425 3.80 -2.37 -16.26
N ILE A 426 2.65 -1.69 -16.19
CA ILE A 426 2.16 -1.03 -14.98
C ILE A 426 1.44 -2.05 -14.07
N ALA A 427 0.63 -2.93 -14.63
CA ALA A 427 -0.17 -3.90 -13.87
C ALA A 427 0.63 -4.69 -12.80
N PRO A 428 1.82 -5.25 -13.09
CA PRO A 428 2.61 -5.98 -12.10
C PRO A 428 3.20 -5.11 -10.99
N GLN A 429 3.22 -3.79 -11.17
CA GLN A 429 3.80 -2.85 -10.22
C GLN A 429 2.80 -2.38 -9.15
N ILE A 430 1.52 -2.66 -9.33
CA ILE A 430 0.46 -2.27 -8.40
C ILE A 430 0.60 -3.04 -7.10
N SER A 431 0.63 -2.33 -5.98
CA SER A 431 0.69 -2.91 -4.64
C SER A 431 -0.69 -3.05 -4.00
N THR A 432 -1.61 -2.14 -4.33
CA THR A 432 -2.96 -2.10 -3.76
C THR A 432 -3.99 -1.85 -4.84
N SER A 433 -5.02 -2.67 -4.89
CA SER A 433 -6.13 -2.53 -5.83
C SER A 433 -7.42 -2.16 -5.11
N ILE A 434 -8.13 -1.17 -5.63
CA ILE A 434 -9.46 -0.74 -5.19
C ILE A 434 -10.42 -0.97 -6.34
N CYS A 435 -11.27 -1.98 -6.22
CA CYS A 435 -12.23 -2.36 -7.25
C CYS A 435 -13.65 -2.02 -6.82
N LEU A 436 -14.24 -1.01 -7.42
CA LEU A 436 -15.67 -0.74 -7.34
C LEU A 436 -16.42 -1.69 -8.28
N ALA A 437 -17.74 -1.53 -8.39
CA ALA A 437 -18.53 -2.39 -9.27
C ALA A 437 -18.00 -2.36 -10.71
N VAL A 438 -17.70 -3.53 -11.25
CA VAL A 438 -17.32 -3.78 -12.64
C VAL A 438 -18.43 -4.54 -13.37
N ARG A 439 -18.28 -4.77 -14.68
CA ARG A 439 -19.35 -5.38 -15.50
C ARG A 439 -19.26 -6.90 -15.52
N THR A 440 -18.05 -7.42 -15.48
CA THR A 440 -17.80 -8.84 -15.69
C THR A 440 -16.81 -9.41 -14.67
N PRO A 441 -16.88 -10.72 -14.41
CA PRO A 441 -15.86 -11.41 -13.62
C PRO A 441 -14.45 -11.31 -14.21
N ALA A 442 -14.33 -11.18 -15.53
CA ALA A 442 -13.04 -11.01 -16.20
C ALA A 442 -12.39 -9.66 -15.83
N GLU A 443 -13.18 -8.58 -15.83
CA GLU A 443 -12.73 -7.26 -15.36
C GLU A 443 -12.30 -7.29 -13.88
N ALA A 444 -13.05 -7.99 -13.03
CA ALA A 444 -12.70 -8.18 -11.62
C ALA A 444 -11.35 -8.89 -11.45
N ARG A 445 -11.07 -9.91 -12.27
CA ARG A 445 -9.78 -10.62 -12.25
C ARG A 445 -8.59 -9.75 -12.65
N VAL A 446 -8.75 -8.87 -13.62
CA VAL A 446 -7.69 -7.93 -14.02
C VAL A 446 -7.29 -7.03 -12.84
N VAL A 447 -8.25 -6.57 -12.05
CA VAL A 447 -8.00 -5.64 -10.93
C VAL A 447 -7.56 -6.38 -9.67
N LEU A 448 -8.23 -7.49 -9.36
CA LEU A 448 -8.11 -8.19 -8.08
C LEU A 448 -7.28 -9.48 -8.18
N GLY A 449 -6.76 -9.81 -9.37
CA GLY A 449 -5.93 -10.99 -9.62
C GLY A 449 -6.73 -12.21 -10.07
N GLU A 450 -6.05 -13.16 -10.72
CA GLU A 450 -6.65 -14.34 -11.35
C GLU A 450 -7.42 -15.25 -10.36
N ASP A 451 -7.00 -15.27 -9.11
CA ASP A 451 -7.63 -16.04 -8.05
C ASP A 451 -8.81 -15.33 -7.36
N ALA A 452 -9.19 -14.15 -7.85
CA ALA A 452 -10.18 -13.29 -7.21
C ALA A 452 -11.50 -14.01 -6.95
N GLN A 453 -12.12 -14.59 -7.97
CA GLN A 453 -13.42 -15.29 -7.83
C GLN A 453 -13.35 -16.50 -6.91
N ALA A 454 -12.30 -17.33 -7.05
CA ALA A 454 -12.12 -18.49 -6.19
C ALA A 454 -11.98 -18.11 -4.70
N LYS A 455 -11.54 -16.90 -4.42
CA LYS A 455 -11.38 -16.35 -3.07
C LYS A 455 -12.53 -15.43 -2.61
N GLY A 456 -13.58 -15.27 -3.43
CA GLY A 456 -14.76 -14.48 -3.10
C GLY A 456 -14.61 -12.96 -3.34
N TRP A 457 -13.67 -12.54 -4.18
CA TRP A 457 -13.48 -11.16 -4.60
C TRP A 457 -14.39 -10.82 -5.81
N ASN A 458 -15.70 -10.84 -5.61
CA ASN A 458 -16.70 -10.69 -6.68
C ASN A 458 -17.09 -9.21 -6.84
N ALA A 459 -16.26 -8.42 -7.52
CA ALA A 459 -16.53 -7.00 -7.73
C ALA A 459 -17.67 -6.74 -8.75
N ASP A 460 -17.94 -7.71 -9.62
CA ASP A 460 -19.06 -7.70 -10.55
C ASP A 460 -20.45 -7.82 -9.88
N GLU A 461 -20.47 -8.34 -8.65
CA GLU A 461 -21.69 -8.51 -7.84
C GLU A 461 -21.88 -7.39 -6.81
N LEU A 462 -21.08 -6.34 -6.81
CA LEU A 462 -21.22 -5.26 -5.83
C LEU A 462 -22.56 -4.53 -5.99
N PRO A 463 -23.32 -4.35 -4.87
CA PRO A 463 -24.76 -4.03 -4.94
C PRO A 463 -25.06 -2.57 -5.30
N ALA A 464 -24.13 -1.65 -5.06
CA ALA A 464 -24.42 -0.22 -5.16
C ALA A 464 -23.16 0.60 -5.50
N PRO A 465 -23.31 1.81 -6.04
CA PRO A 465 -22.22 2.78 -6.14
C PRO A 465 -21.60 3.08 -4.77
N GLY A 466 -20.29 3.35 -4.74
CA GLY A 466 -19.58 3.69 -3.52
C GLY A 466 -19.28 2.49 -2.61
N VAL A 467 -19.42 1.27 -3.12
CA VAL A 467 -18.95 0.05 -2.46
C VAL A 467 -17.77 -0.50 -3.24
N ALA A 468 -16.68 -0.81 -2.55
CA ALA A 468 -15.43 -1.28 -3.15
C ALA A 468 -14.90 -2.54 -2.45
N LEU A 469 -14.15 -3.35 -3.18
CA LEU A 469 -13.26 -4.37 -2.65
C LEU A 469 -11.82 -3.83 -2.69
N ILE A 470 -11.08 -4.00 -1.59
CA ILE A 470 -9.70 -3.49 -1.48
C ILE A 470 -8.76 -4.65 -1.26
N ARG A 471 -7.90 -4.93 -2.24
CA ARG A 471 -6.88 -5.96 -2.16
C ARG A 471 -5.51 -5.33 -1.92
N ASP A 472 -5.01 -5.43 -0.71
CA ASP A 472 -3.73 -4.90 -0.22
C ASP A 472 -2.80 -6.00 0.34
N GLY A 473 -3.13 -7.27 0.10
CA GLY A 473 -2.44 -8.43 0.66
C GLY A 473 -2.74 -8.71 2.15
N LYS A 474 -3.46 -7.83 2.83
CA LYS A 474 -3.77 -7.94 4.27
C LYS A 474 -5.25 -8.20 4.53
N ARG A 475 -6.13 -7.67 3.67
CA ARG A 475 -7.59 -7.75 3.81
C ARG A 475 -8.17 -8.99 3.14
N GLY A 476 -9.33 -9.41 3.67
CA GLY A 476 -10.22 -10.37 3.01
C GLY A 476 -11.13 -9.69 1.98
N PRO A 477 -11.99 -10.46 1.29
CA PRO A 477 -12.92 -9.95 0.28
C PRO A 477 -14.15 -9.25 0.89
N ASP A 478 -13.97 -8.55 2.00
CA ASP A 478 -15.04 -7.85 2.68
C ASP A 478 -15.26 -6.47 2.02
N PRO A 479 -16.49 -6.15 1.60
CA PRO A 479 -16.76 -4.87 0.94
C PRO A 479 -16.60 -3.70 1.90
N VAL A 480 -16.15 -2.57 1.36
CA VAL A 480 -15.98 -1.30 2.06
C VAL A 480 -16.97 -0.30 1.48
N LYS A 481 -17.80 0.33 2.31
CA LYS A 481 -18.57 1.52 1.94
C LYS A 481 -17.63 2.72 1.97
N VAL A 482 -17.42 3.31 0.81
CA VAL A 482 -16.51 4.46 0.64
C VAL A 482 -17.19 5.73 1.15
N ARG A 483 -16.41 6.60 1.78
CA ARG A 483 -16.90 7.91 2.22
C ARG A 483 -17.24 8.79 1.02
N TYR A 484 -18.34 9.50 1.14
CA TYR A 484 -18.81 10.44 0.12
C TYR A 484 -18.17 11.81 0.36
N MET A 485 -17.32 12.24 -0.55
CA MET A 485 -16.75 13.59 -0.58
C MET A 485 -17.35 14.35 -1.77
N ASP A 486 -18.19 15.34 -1.47
CA ASP A 486 -18.85 16.16 -2.49
C ASP A 486 -17.86 17.04 -3.25
N LYS A 487 -18.21 17.44 -4.47
CA LYS A 487 -17.43 18.40 -5.28
C LYS A 487 -17.28 19.75 -4.59
N ALA A 488 -18.33 20.23 -3.94
CA ALA A 488 -18.29 21.50 -3.22
C ALA A 488 -17.28 21.46 -2.07
N VAL A 489 -17.14 20.30 -1.40
CA VAL A 489 -16.12 20.12 -0.36
C VAL A 489 -14.71 20.20 -0.95
N VAL A 490 -14.47 19.56 -2.11
CA VAL A 490 -13.16 19.64 -2.80
C VAL A 490 -12.81 21.08 -3.16
N ILE A 491 -13.74 21.81 -3.78
CA ILE A 491 -13.52 23.20 -4.20
C ILE A 491 -13.28 24.13 -3.00
N ALA A 492 -13.87 23.81 -1.85
CA ALA A 492 -13.72 24.60 -0.62
C ALA A 492 -12.46 24.27 0.20
N LEU A 493 -11.67 23.30 -0.22
CA LEU A 493 -10.40 23.00 0.46
C LEU A 493 -9.41 24.17 0.33
N PRO A 494 -8.56 24.40 1.34
CA PRO A 494 -7.49 25.39 1.24
C PRO A 494 -6.53 25.09 0.10
N ASP A 495 -5.99 26.14 -0.52
CA ASP A 495 -4.95 26.03 -1.53
C ASP A 495 -3.71 25.31 -0.97
N GLN A 496 -2.99 24.61 -1.83
CA GLN A 496 -1.72 23.97 -1.50
C GLN A 496 -0.65 24.34 -2.54
N PRO A 497 0.64 24.29 -2.20
CA PRO A 497 1.70 24.52 -3.16
C PRO A 497 1.61 23.55 -4.34
N ILE A 498 1.55 24.09 -5.55
CA ILE A 498 1.51 23.28 -6.78
C ILE A 498 2.94 22.93 -7.15
N TRP A 499 3.20 21.64 -7.24
CA TRP A 499 4.51 21.14 -7.60
C TRP A 499 4.89 21.47 -9.05
N SER A 500 6.11 21.96 -9.23
CA SER A 500 6.80 22.03 -10.49
C SER A 500 8.27 21.67 -10.27
N ARG A 501 8.90 21.02 -11.24
CA ARG A 501 10.32 20.75 -11.12
C ARG A 501 11.09 22.06 -11.15
N THR A 502 11.75 22.39 -10.06
CA THR A 502 12.65 23.54 -10.02
C THR A 502 13.92 23.16 -10.76
N THR A 503 14.05 23.58 -12.00
CA THR A 503 15.35 23.61 -12.68
C THR A 503 16.14 24.76 -12.06
N THR A 504 16.67 24.56 -10.86
CA THR A 504 17.75 25.44 -10.39
C THR A 504 18.92 25.13 -11.30
N PRO A 505 19.43 26.09 -12.10
CA PRO A 505 20.72 25.88 -12.71
C PRO A 505 21.65 25.58 -11.53
N ALA A 506 22.44 24.53 -11.63
CA ALA A 506 23.41 24.17 -10.61
C ALA A 506 24.35 25.38 -10.41
N THR A 507 23.90 26.34 -9.60
CA THR A 507 24.78 27.34 -9.02
C THR A 507 25.55 26.56 -8.00
N ALA A 508 26.74 26.16 -8.38
CA ALA A 508 27.75 25.60 -7.52
C ALA A 508 27.98 26.57 -6.34
N THR A 509 27.16 26.45 -5.29
CA THR A 509 27.36 27.16 -4.04
C THR A 509 27.79 26.10 -3.01
N GLY A 510 29.10 26.03 -2.80
CA GLY A 510 29.69 25.29 -1.69
C GLY A 510 30.11 23.86 -1.97
N ALA A 511 30.65 23.57 -3.15
CA ALA A 511 31.63 22.49 -3.22
C ALA A 511 32.84 22.93 -2.37
N PRO A 512 33.32 22.13 -1.38
CA PRO A 512 34.62 22.41 -0.79
C PRO A 512 35.62 22.46 -1.96
N THR A 513 36.32 23.59 -2.08
CA THR A 513 37.41 23.76 -3.03
C THR A 513 38.46 22.71 -2.65
N LEU A 514 38.37 21.55 -3.28
CA LEU A 514 39.48 20.61 -3.29
C LEU A 514 40.57 21.31 -4.10
N THR A 515 41.49 21.92 -3.40
CA THR A 515 42.76 22.39 -3.97
C THR A 515 43.36 21.18 -4.65
N LEU A 516 43.34 21.19 -5.97
CA LEU A 516 43.94 20.16 -6.79
C LEU A 516 45.47 20.24 -6.51
N VAL A 517 45.96 19.45 -5.59
CA VAL A 517 47.37 19.15 -5.54
C VAL A 517 47.63 18.34 -6.81
N LYS A 518 48.28 18.97 -7.76
CA LYS A 518 48.70 18.39 -9.03
C LYS A 518 49.52 17.13 -8.73
N PRO A 519 49.03 15.92 -8.97
CA PRO A 519 49.91 14.77 -8.93
C PRO A 519 50.78 14.85 -10.20
N SER A 520 52.07 14.68 -9.97
CA SER A 520 53.05 14.37 -11.00
C SER A 520 52.55 13.23 -11.87
N ALA A 521 52.82 13.36 -13.16
CA ALA A 521 52.38 12.49 -14.23
C ALA A 521 52.42 11.00 -13.88
N ALA A 522 51.28 10.38 -13.78
CA ALA A 522 51.09 8.94 -13.88
C ALA A 522 50.30 8.68 -15.16
N ALA A 523 50.77 7.73 -15.95
CA ALA A 523 50.28 7.35 -17.27
C ALA A 523 48.75 7.08 -17.30
N PRO A 524 48.09 7.29 -18.45
CA PRO A 524 46.64 7.04 -18.58
C PRO A 524 46.33 5.56 -18.33
N VAL A 525 45.40 5.33 -17.40
CA VAL A 525 44.80 3.99 -17.18
C VAL A 525 43.88 3.77 -18.37
N VAL A 526 44.34 2.96 -19.31
CA VAL A 526 43.53 2.44 -20.40
C VAL A 526 42.41 1.59 -19.79
N ALA A 527 41.15 1.96 -20.04
CA ALA A 527 40.01 1.13 -19.68
C ALA A 527 40.21 -0.26 -20.29
N ALA A 528 40.10 -1.31 -19.49
CA ALA A 528 40.27 -2.69 -19.94
C ALA A 528 39.25 -2.98 -21.05
N VAL A 529 39.74 -3.20 -22.27
CA VAL A 529 38.94 -3.54 -23.45
C VAL A 529 38.40 -4.96 -23.23
N ASP A 530 37.09 -5.20 -23.40
CA ASP A 530 36.47 -6.52 -23.27
C ASP A 530 37.17 -7.55 -24.18
N GLY A 531 37.31 -8.79 -23.78
CA GLY A 531 38.11 -9.81 -24.46
C GLY A 531 37.79 -10.01 -25.95
N THR A 532 36.56 -9.70 -26.40
CA THR A 532 36.14 -9.71 -27.81
C THR A 532 36.64 -8.46 -28.57
N ASP A 533 36.57 -7.32 -27.93
CA ASP A 533 37.00 -6.04 -28.50
C ASP A 533 38.54 -5.99 -28.59
N ALA A 534 39.25 -6.55 -27.61
CA ALA A 534 40.70 -6.71 -27.59
C ALA A 534 41.18 -7.55 -28.80
N ARG A 535 40.49 -8.66 -29.09
CA ARG A 535 40.85 -9.52 -30.26
C ARG A 535 40.66 -8.82 -31.59
N ILE A 536 39.67 -7.98 -31.72
CA ILE A 536 39.42 -7.20 -32.94
C ILE A 536 40.42 -6.08 -33.08
N LEU A 537 40.74 -5.38 -31.98
CA LEU A 537 41.74 -4.32 -31.98
C LEU A 537 43.13 -4.89 -32.32
N ASP A 538 43.55 -6.01 -31.73
CA ASP A 538 44.80 -6.71 -32.05
C ASP A 538 44.87 -7.15 -33.51
N ALA A 539 43.78 -7.64 -34.08
CA ALA A 539 43.70 -8.00 -35.49
C ALA A 539 43.84 -6.79 -36.44
N ILE A 540 43.38 -5.60 -36.05
CA ILE A 540 43.52 -4.37 -36.80
C ILE A 540 44.94 -3.78 -36.63
N GLU A 541 45.52 -3.84 -35.43
CA GLU A 541 46.87 -3.34 -35.14
C GLU A 541 47.96 -4.18 -35.80
N THR A 542 47.75 -5.48 -35.90
CA THR A 542 48.71 -6.42 -36.52
C THR A 542 48.67 -6.39 -38.06
N ALA A 543 47.62 -5.81 -38.64
CA ALA A 543 47.47 -5.77 -40.09
C ALA A 543 48.37 -4.70 -40.73
N ALA A 544 49.08 -5.06 -41.79
CA ALA A 544 49.96 -4.17 -42.53
C ALA A 544 49.25 -3.08 -43.40
N ALA A 545 47.91 -3.16 -43.53
CA ALA A 545 47.05 -2.25 -44.30
C ALA A 545 45.66 -2.14 -43.65
N PRO A 546 44.85 -1.08 -43.95
CA PRO A 546 43.50 -0.93 -43.44
C PRO A 546 42.63 -2.16 -43.69
N VAL A 547 42.00 -2.72 -42.62
CA VAL A 547 41.27 -4.00 -42.68
C VAL A 547 39.79 -3.74 -42.89
N ARG A 548 39.15 -4.47 -43.79
CA ARG A 548 37.70 -4.34 -43.97
C ARG A 548 36.97 -5.20 -42.96
N GLN A 549 35.81 -4.72 -42.50
CA GLN A 549 35.01 -5.41 -41.50
C GLN A 549 34.64 -6.88 -41.84
N LYS A 550 34.51 -7.21 -43.15
CA LYS A 550 34.26 -8.58 -43.60
C LYS A 550 35.45 -9.52 -43.32
N ASP A 551 36.65 -8.98 -43.47
CA ASP A 551 37.90 -9.76 -43.37
C ASP A 551 38.25 -10.03 -41.89
N LEU A 552 37.81 -9.14 -40.96
CA LEU A 552 37.92 -9.33 -39.52
C LEU A 552 37.13 -10.53 -39.02
N ALA A 553 35.97 -10.86 -39.62
CA ALA A 553 35.20 -12.03 -39.26
C ALA A 553 35.95 -13.34 -39.56
N GLU A 554 36.67 -13.37 -40.68
CA GLU A 554 37.49 -14.51 -41.10
C GLU A 554 38.75 -14.62 -40.24
N THR A 555 39.43 -13.51 -39.99
CA THR A 555 40.70 -13.48 -39.22
C THR A 555 40.49 -13.79 -37.75
N THR A 556 39.40 -13.29 -37.15
CA THR A 556 39.14 -13.46 -35.70
C THR A 556 38.30 -14.69 -35.38
N GLY A 557 37.68 -15.35 -36.39
CA GLY A 557 36.76 -16.47 -36.19
C GLY A 557 35.44 -16.08 -35.51
N LEU A 558 35.11 -14.78 -35.48
CA LEU A 558 33.89 -14.27 -34.83
C LEU A 558 32.75 -14.11 -35.86
N SER A 559 31.50 -14.19 -35.36
CA SER A 559 30.36 -13.97 -36.23
C SER A 559 30.32 -12.52 -36.78
N LYS A 560 29.81 -12.34 -38.03
CA LYS A 560 29.66 -11.01 -38.63
C LYS A 560 28.91 -10.02 -37.75
N GLY A 561 27.89 -10.49 -36.99
CA GLY A 561 27.13 -9.66 -36.03
C GLY A 561 27.95 -9.23 -34.82
N THR A 562 28.80 -10.10 -34.29
CA THR A 562 29.71 -9.82 -33.17
C THR A 562 30.77 -8.81 -33.60
N VAL A 563 31.39 -9.00 -34.76
CA VAL A 563 32.38 -8.07 -35.33
C VAL A 563 31.76 -6.69 -35.56
N SER A 564 30.55 -6.62 -36.12
CA SER A 564 29.87 -5.34 -36.35
C SER A 564 29.61 -4.54 -35.09
N LYS A 565 29.18 -5.21 -34.01
CA LYS A 565 28.95 -4.57 -32.71
C LYS A 565 30.25 -4.09 -32.06
N ALA A 566 31.30 -4.90 -32.10
CA ALA A 566 32.60 -4.56 -31.54
C ALA A 566 33.28 -3.42 -32.33
N VAL A 567 33.26 -3.45 -33.65
CA VAL A 567 33.75 -2.36 -34.48
C VAL A 567 33.03 -1.04 -34.21
N LYS A 568 31.71 -1.09 -34.02
CA LYS A 568 30.95 0.11 -33.62
C LYS A 568 31.44 0.65 -32.27
N ARG A 569 31.53 -0.20 -31.22
CA ARG A 569 32.01 0.22 -29.89
C ARG A 569 33.43 0.81 -29.98
N LEU A 570 34.34 0.13 -30.62
CA LEU A 570 35.73 0.60 -30.78
C LEU A 570 35.85 1.90 -31.56
N THR A 571 34.94 2.14 -32.52
CA THR A 571 34.85 3.44 -33.23
C THR A 571 34.27 4.51 -32.31
N ASP A 572 33.19 4.21 -31.60
CA ASP A 572 32.54 5.14 -30.66
C ASP A 572 33.46 5.54 -29.49
N THR A 573 34.37 4.65 -29.08
CA THR A 573 35.39 4.89 -28.03
C THR A 573 36.71 5.48 -28.56
N GLY A 574 36.84 5.70 -29.88
CA GLY A 574 38.02 6.32 -30.47
C GLY A 574 39.27 5.42 -30.57
N HIS A 575 39.11 4.09 -30.42
CA HIS A 575 40.22 3.15 -30.57
C HIS A 575 40.53 2.79 -32.02
N ILE A 576 39.54 2.94 -32.91
CA ILE A 576 39.69 2.71 -34.35
C ILE A 576 39.00 3.80 -35.15
N THR A 577 39.58 4.16 -36.31
CA THR A 577 39.01 5.11 -37.26
C THR A 577 38.62 4.39 -38.56
N ARG A 578 37.45 4.74 -39.09
CA ARG A 578 36.99 4.23 -40.38
C ARG A 578 37.44 5.14 -41.51
N GLN A 579 38.21 4.62 -42.47
CA GLN A 579 38.67 5.33 -43.67
C GLN A 579 37.53 5.50 -44.69
N PRO A 580 37.62 6.50 -45.60
CA PRO A 580 36.61 6.75 -46.65
C PRO A 580 36.37 5.56 -47.61
N ASP A 581 37.33 4.67 -47.75
CA ASP A 581 37.26 3.45 -48.57
C ASP A 581 36.63 2.25 -47.80
N GLY A 582 36.25 2.47 -46.57
CA GLY A 582 35.65 1.48 -45.68
C GLY A 582 36.64 0.61 -44.89
N GLY A 583 37.94 0.89 -45.01
CA GLY A 583 39.00 0.28 -44.22
C GLY A 583 38.97 0.75 -42.74
N LEU A 584 39.42 -0.09 -41.82
CA LEU A 584 39.55 0.22 -40.39
C LEU A 584 41.02 0.29 -40.03
N THR A 585 41.41 1.33 -39.28
CA THR A 585 42.77 1.52 -38.74
C THR A 585 42.69 1.75 -37.24
N ALA A 586 43.63 1.21 -36.50
CA ALA A 586 43.75 1.50 -35.07
C ALA A 586 44.37 2.89 -34.88
N ASP A 587 43.77 3.70 -34.03
CA ASP A 587 44.36 4.96 -33.61
C ASP A 587 45.44 4.66 -32.55
N LYS A 588 46.70 4.82 -32.94
CA LYS A 588 47.81 4.74 -32.00
C LYS A 588 47.63 5.87 -30.99
N ALA A 589 47.38 5.49 -29.70
CA ALA A 589 47.44 6.46 -28.63
C ALA A 589 48.76 7.21 -28.67
N ALA A 590 48.68 8.55 -28.84
CA ALA A 590 49.83 9.44 -28.77
C ALA A 590 50.38 9.56 -27.32
#